data_93262e5548716552580eed448a5d9203
#
_entry.id   93262e5548716552580eed448a5d9203
#
_cell.length_a   1.000
_cell.length_b   1.000
_cell.length_c   1.000
_cell.angle_alpha   90.00
_cell.angle_beta   90.00
_cell.angle_gamma   90.00
#
_symmetry.space_group_name_H-M   'P 1'
#
loop_
_entity.id
_entity.type
_entity.pdbx_description
1 polymer ?
#
loop_
_entity_poly.entity_id
_entity_poly.type
_entity_poly.pdbx_seq_one_letter_code
_entity_poly.pdbx_strand_id
1 'polypeptide(L)'
;MVRTHGGVTHASLGAGEPAFERKVRTAAGAKTKIAATAGRLVPANATLFIDAGTTTLELGRLLLARDDLTIFTNSLPLLNERRTGRSLLIAIGGELREISRAFVGSLAMDWLKNLRFDYAFVGASGLAAGDGASTTELMEAAIKKEALARARRAILLADASKWDKAAPIRFGGWKDFTDFVTDGRPARSDREALRRPGVELHVAD
;
A
#
# COMPACT_ATOMS: atom_id res chain seq x y z
N MET A 1 29.15 8.35 -9.83
CA MET A 1 29.79 7.42 -8.88
C MET A 1 30.09 8.15 -7.58
N VAL A 2 29.61 7.65 -6.47
CA VAL A 2 29.90 8.21 -5.13
C VAL A 2 30.84 7.22 -4.43
N ARG A 3 31.97 7.71 -3.89
CA ARG A 3 32.91 6.88 -3.12
C ARG A 3 32.42 6.76 -1.67
N THR A 4 32.31 5.53 -1.20
CA THR A 4 32.09 5.20 0.22
C THR A 4 33.31 4.44 0.75
N HIS A 5 33.52 4.46 2.07
CA HIS A 5 34.62 3.69 2.70
C HIS A 5 34.42 2.19 2.42
N GLY A 6 35.25 1.63 1.55
CA GLY A 6 35.30 0.20 1.23
C GLY A 6 34.59 -0.26 -0.06
N GLY A 7 34.07 0.64 -0.92
CA GLY A 7 33.49 0.24 -2.21
C GLY A 7 33.04 1.41 -3.09
N VAL A 8 32.70 1.08 -4.33
CA VAL A 8 32.11 2.02 -5.30
C VAL A 8 30.66 1.60 -5.51
N THR A 9 29.70 2.46 -5.16
CA THR A 9 28.28 2.25 -5.45
C THR A 9 27.86 3.07 -6.66
N HIS A 10 26.98 2.51 -7.48
CA HIS A 10 26.36 3.24 -8.58
C HIS A 10 25.42 4.30 -8.02
N ALA A 11 25.48 5.55 -8.50
CA ALA A 11 24.68 6.67 -7.97
C ALA A 11 23.16 6.42 -8.04
N SER A 12 22.67 5.56 -8.95
CA SER A 12 21.29 5.14 -9.05
C SER A 12 20.86 4.09 -7.98
N LEU A 13 21.84 3.34 -7.44
CA LEU A 13 21.62 2.40 -6.34
C LEU A 13 21.78 3.07 -4.96
N GLY A 14 22.39 4.26 -4.91
CA GLY A 14 22.61 5.03 -3.68
C GLY A 14 21.54 6.07 -3.36
N ALA A 15 20.53 6.26 -4.22
CA ALA A 15 19.31 6.99 -3.86
C ALA A 15 18.47 6.08 -2.98
N GLY A 16 18.82 5.97 -1.70
CA GLY A 16 18.13 5.15 -0.73
C GLY A 16 16.62 5.43 -0.72
N GLU A 17 15.83 4.46 -0.31
CA GLU A 17 14.40 4.61 -0.13
C GLU A 17 14.12 5.88 0.71
N PRO A 18 13.23 6.78 0.27
CA PRO A 18 12.89 7.95 1.07
C PRO A 18 12.27 7.52 2.39
N ALA A 19 12.73 8.09 3.51
CA ALA A 19 12.15 7.87 4.82
C ALA A 19 10.64 8.16 4.83
N PHE A 20 9.92 7.49 5.71
CA PHE A 20 8.46 7.58 5.84
C PHE A 20 7.96 9.02 5.91
N GLU A 21 8.60 9.86 6.73
CA GLU A 21 8.24 11.27 6.93
C GLU A 21 8.31 12.09 5.63
N ARG A 22 9.29 11.82 4.78
CA ARG A 22 9.39 12.44 3.46
C ARG A 22 8.26 11.97 2.54
N LYS A 23 7.97 10.66 2.54
CA LYS A 23 6.86 10.10 1.76
C LYS A 23 5.50 10.67 2.18
N VAL A 24 5.27 10.91 3.48
CA VAL A 24 4.04 11.53 3.99
C VAL A 24 3.78 12.89 3.35
N ARG A 25 4.80 13.74 3.27
CA ARG A 25 4.70 15.11 2.73
C ARG A 25 4.55 15.14 1.20
N THR A 26 5.05 14.11 0.51
CA THR A 26 4.98 14.04 -0.96
C THR A 26 3.57 13.70 -1.42
N ALA A 27 3.00 14.50 -2.32
CA ALA A 27 1.66 14.30 -2.91
C ALA A 27 0.55 14.16 -1.84
N ALA A 28 0.62 14.91 -0.72
CA ALA A 28 -0.32 14.79 0.39
C ALA A 28 -1.78 14.99 -0.05
N GLY A 29 -2.08 16.01 -0.86
CA GLY A 29 -3.42 16.27 -1.39
C GLY A 29 -3.96 15.12 -2.24
N ALA A 30 -3.12 14.50 -3.08
CA ALA A 30 -3.48 13.31 -3.87
C ALA A 30 -3.87 12.14 -2.96
N LYS A 31 -3.08 11.87 -1.93
CA LYS A 31 -3.35 10.79 -0.98
C LYS A 31 -4.66 10.98 -0.22
N THR A 32 -4.97 12.19 0.18
CA THR A 32 -6.24 12.51 0.84
C THR A 32 -7.43 12.21 -0.08
N LYS A 33 -7.36 12.61 -1.36
CA LYS A 33 -8.40 12.32 -2.35
C LYS A 33 -8.55 10.81 -2.61
N ILE A 34 -7.43 10.10 -2.79
CA ILE A 34 -7.40 8.65 -2.95
C ILE A 34 -8.03 7.96 -1.74
N ALA A 35 -7.66 8.37 -0.52
CA ALA A 35 -8.19 7.82 0.72
C ALA A 35 -9.72 8.03 0.84
N ALA A 36 -10.21 9.22 0.52
CA ALA A 36 -11.64 9.52 0.54
C ALA A 36 -12.42 8.65 -0.47
N THR A 37 -11.86 8.44 -1.66
CA THR A 37 -12.47 7.58 -2.69
C THR A 37 -12.45 6.12 -2.27
N ALA A 38 -11.31 5.62 -1.76
CA ALA A 38 -11.19 4.26 -1.27
C ALA A 38 -12.10 3.98 -0.06
N GLY A 39 -12.27 4.96 0.83
CA GLY A 39 -13.16 4.84 1.99
C GLY A 39 -14.62 4.59 1.62
N ARG A 40 -15.10 5.14 0.50
CA ARG A 40 -16.45 4.89 -0.03
C ARG A 40 -16.66 3.45 -0.53
N LEU A 41 -15.61 2.70 -0.79
CA LEU A 41 -15.68 1.29 -1.20
C LEU A 41 -15.87 0.33 -0.01
N VAL A 42 -15.70 0.81 1.22
CA VAL A 42 -15.71 -0.02 2.43
C VAL A 42 -17.15 -0.16 2.97
N PRO A 43 -17.77 -1.34 2.86
CA PRO A 43 -19.10 -1.57 3.40
C PRO A 43 -19.12 -1.62 4.94
N ALA A 44 -20.30 -1.70 5.52
CA ALA A 44 -20.45 -1.91 6.95
C ALA A 44 -19.98 -3.31 7.38
N ASN A 45 -19.45 -3.39 8.62
CA ASN A 45 -19.01 -4.63 9.27
C ASN A 45 -17.90 -5.39 8.53
N ALA A 46 -17.10 -4.70 7.70
CA ALA A 46 -16.04 -5.33 6.93
C ALA A 46 -14.78 -5.63 7.78
N THR A 47 -14.11 -6.72 7.43
CA THR A 47 -12.76 -7.06 7.92
C THR A 47 -11.73 -6.63 6.90
N LEU A 48 -10.81 -5.75 7.32
CA LEU A 48 -9.86 -5.06 6.44
C LEU A 48 -8.42 -5.41 6.79
N PHE A 49 -7.55 -5.46 5.77
CA PHE A 49 -6.12 -5.27 5.92
C PHE A 49 -5.72 -3.89 5.37
N ILE A 50 -5.00 -3.11 6.15
CA ILE A 50 -4.43 -1.81 5.74
C ILE A 50 -2.91 -1.88 5.86
N ASP A 51 -2.25 -1.81 4.71
CA ASP A 51 -0.81 -1.88 4.56
C ASP A 51 -0.07 -0.66 5.13
N ALA A 52 1.21 -0.84 5.47
CA ALA A 52 2.08 0.23 5.98
C ALA A 52 2.58 1.16 4.86
N GLY A 53 1.67 1.92 4.26
CA GLY A 53 1.97 2.93 3.24
C GLY A 53 1.45 4.31 3.65
N THR A 54 2.02 5.38 3.08
CA THR A 54 1.55 6.74 3.42
C THR A 54 0.18 7.06 2.81
N THR A 55 -0.20 6.45 1.69
CA THR A 55 -1.55 6.59 1.11
C THR A 55 -2.57 5.77 1.88
N THR A 56 -2.21 4.55 2.27
CA THR A 56 -3.04 3.67 3.10
C THR A 56 -3.20 4.21 4.53
N LEU A 57 -2.21 4.94 5.07
CA LEU A 57 -2.34 5.65 6.34
C LEU A 57 -3.46 6.69 6.29
N GLU A 58 -3.57 7.49 5.21
CA GLU A 58 -4.66 8.47 5.06
C GLU A 58 -6.03 7.78 5.05
N LEU A 59 -6.15 6.63 4.36
CA LEU A 59 -7.36 5.81 4.42
C LEU A 59 -7.64 5.31 5.84
N GLY A 60 -6.62 4.78 6.51
CA GLY A 60 -6.74 4.28 7.88
C GLY A 60 -7.25 5.34 8.84
N ARG A 61 -6.76 6.59 8.76
CA ARG A 61 -7.25 7.73 9.55
C ARG A 61 -8.75 7.94 9.40
N LEU A 62 -9.26 7.90 8.16
CA LEU A 62 -10.71 8.04 7.91
C LEU A 62 -11.50 6.87 8.50
N LEU A 63 -10.99 5.65 8.37
CA LEU A 63 -11.70 4.44 8.83
C LEU A 63 -11.67 4.29 10.36
N LEU A 64 -10.69 4.85 11.06
CA LEU A 64 -10.64 4.87 12.52
C LEU A 64 -11.74 5.74 13.17
N ALA A 65 -12.48 6.52 12.37
CA ALA A 65 -13.66 7.25 12.82
C ALA A 65 -14.95 6.39 12.80
N ARG A 66 -14.90 5.19 12.20
CA ARG A 66 -16.03 4.28 12.13
C ARG A 66 -16.11 3.39 13.38
N ASP A 67 -17.30 2.80 13.62
CA ASP A 67 -17.56 1.95 14.79
C ASP A 67 -17.69 0.46 14.46
N ASP A 68 -17.76 0.13 13.18
CA ASP A 68 -18.28 -1.13 12.67
C ASP A 68 -17.23 -2.00 11.94
N LEU A 69 -15.95 -1.62 11.98
CA LEU A 69 -14.92 -2.32 11.22
C LEU A 69 -14.00 -3.16 12.11
N THR A 70 -13.45 -4.21 11.52
CA THR A 70 -12.26 -4.91 12.04
C THR A 70 -11.07 -4.61 11.12
N ILE A 71 -10.08 -3.88 11.63
CA ILE A 71 -8.94 -3.39 10.85
C ILE A 71 -7.66 -4.07 11.35
N PHE A 72 -7.04 -4.88 10.48
CA PHE A 72 -5.71 -5.41 10.67
C PHE A 72 -4.70 -4.53 9.96
N THR A 73 -3.55 -4.27 10.58
CA THR A 73 -2.49 -3.47 9.97
C THR A 73 -1.11 -3.86 10.44
N ASN A 74 -0.13 -3.75 9.56
CA ASN A 74 1.29 -3.82 9.87
C ASN A 74 1.94 -2.42 9.96
N SER A 75 1.15 -1.36 10.01
CA SER A 75 1.59 0.05 10.02
C SER A 75 1.73 0.57 11.44
N LEU A 76 2.95 0.79 11.93
CA LEU A 76 3.18 1.46 13.21
C LEU A 76 2.56 2.87 13.25
N PRO A 77 2.66 3.72 12.20
CA PRO A 77 1.99 5.02 12.20
C PRO A 77 0.46 4.92 12.38
N LEU A 78 -0.20 3.95 11.73
CA LEU A 78 -1.65 3.80 11.90
C LEU A 78 -2.04 3.35 13.31
N LEU A 79 -1.23 2.49 13.94
CA LEU A 79 -1.45 2.06 15.31
C LEU A 79 -1.31 3.21 16.33
N ASN A 80 -0.53 4.23 15.99
CA ASN A 80 -0.32 5.42 16.82
C ASN A 80 -1.34 6.54 16.57
N GLU A 81 -2.23 6.39 15.58
CA GLU A 81 -3.26 7.40 15.29
C GLU A 81 -4.35 7.43 16.39
N ARG A 82 -4.87 8.63 16.61
CA ARG A 82 -6.00 8.81 17.54
C ARG A 82 -7.26 8.16 16.95
N ARG A 83 -7.83 7.26 17.70
CA ARG A 83 -9.11 6.64 17.38
C ARG A 83 -10.25 7.52 17.87
N THR A 84 -11.19 7.82 16.97
CA THR A 84 -12.41 8.56 17.31
C THR A 84 -13.64 7.66 17.27
N GLY A 85 -13.58 6.55 16.55
CA GLY A 85 -14.59 5.49 16.52
C GLY A 85 -14.21 4.26 17.35
N ARG A 86 -15.09 3.26 17.33
CA ARG A 86 -14.98 2.00 18.11
C ARG A 86 -14.59 0.78 17.28
N SER A 87 -14.29 0.94 16.00
CA SER A 87 -13.76 -0.15 15.16
C SER A 87 -12.59 -0.84 15.84
N LEU A 88 -12.52 -2.17 15.71
CA LEU A 88 -11.43 -2.94 16.26
C LEU A 88 -10.16 -2.73 15.41
N LEU A 89 -9.06 -2.29 16.04
CA LEU A 89 -7.76 -2.13 15.40
C LEU A 89 -6.79 -3.17 15.96
N ILE A 90 -6.26 -4.03 15.07
CA ILE A 90 -5.40 -5.16 15.42
C ILE A 90 -4.05 -5.00 14.73
N ALA A 91 -2.98 -5.01 15.52
CA ALA A 91 -1.63 -4.99 15.00
C ALA A 91 -1.22 -6.37 14.46
N ILE A 92 -0.72 -6.41 13.24
CA ILE A 92 0.10 -7.52 12.76
C ILE A 92 1.54 -7.21 13.15
N GLY A 93 1.98 -7.83 14.25
CA GLY A 93 3.32 -7.63 14.80
C GLY A 93 4.40 -8.31 13.97
N GLY A 94 5.64 -8.15 14.39
CA GLY A 94 6.82 -8.71 13.73
C GLY A 94 8.04 -7.84 13.95
N GLU A 95 9.00 -7.91 13.05
CA GLU A 95 10.18 -7.05 13.01
C GLU A 95 9.81 -5.64 12.53
N LEU A 96 10.19 -4.61 13.27
CA LEU A 96 9.96 -3.22 12.85
C LEU A 96 11.04 -2.77 11.88
N ARG A 97 10.62 -2.46 10.65
CA ARG A 97 11.46 -1.81 9.65
C ARG A 97 11.35 -0.29 9.82
N GLU A 98 12.40 0.33 10.35
CA GLU A 98 12.43 1.76 10.75
C GLU A 98 12.15 2.72 9.59
N ILE A 99 12.70 2.47 8.39
CA ILE A 99 12.58 3.37 7.23
C ILE A 99 11.15 3.55 6.76
N SER A 100 10.34 2.49 6.82
CA SER A 100 8.94 2.47 6.38
C SER A 100 7.95 2.48 7.54
N ARG A 101 8.44 2.31 8.76
CA ARG A 101 7.61 2.17 9.97
C ARG A 101 6.62 1.00 9.85
N ALA A 102 7.05 -0.09 9.20
CA ALA A 102 6.24 -1.28 8.94
C ALA A 102 6.70 -2.46 9.77
N PHE A 103 5.77 -3.26 10.28
CA PHE A 103 6.07 -4.58 10.79
C PHE A 103 6.16 -5.57 9.65
N VAL A 104 7.25 -6.36 9.62
CA VAL A 104 7.58 -7.32 8.56
C VAL A 104 8.13 -8.62 9.18
N GLY A 105 8.63 -9.52 8.36
CA GLY A 105 9.32 -10.74 8.79
C GLY A 105 8.40 -11.94 8.99
N SER A 106 8.98 -13.04 9.49
CA SER A 106 8.31 -14.35 9.58
C SER A 106 7.08 -14.33 10.48
N LEU A 107 7.13 -13.66 11.63
CA LEU A 107 6.00 -13.55 12.55
C LEU A 107 4.81 -12.85 11.91
N ALA A 108 5.04 -11.74 11.20
CA ALA A 108 3.99 -11.03 10.47
C ALA A 108 3.37 -11.93 9.38
N MET A 109 4.21 -12.66 8.65
CA MET A 109 3.78 -13.60 7.60
C MET A 109 2.95 -14.76 8.16
N ASP A 110 3.35 -15.32 9.30
CA ASP A 110 2.63 -16.44 9.91
C ASP A 110 1.23 -16.01 10.41
N TRP A 111 1.09 -14.79 10.92
CA TRP A 111 -0.22 -14.23 11.23
C TRP A 111 -1.08 -14.08 9.97
N LEU A 112 -0.55 -13.44 8.91
CA LEU A 112 -1.29 -13.17 7.68
C LEU A 112 -1.83 -14.45 7.02
N LYS A 113 -1.04 -15.52 6.99
CA LYS A 113 -1.45 -16.81 6.40
C LYS A 113 -2.72 -17.41 7.02
N ASN A 114 -3.02 -17.07 8.27
CA ASN A 114 -4.18 -17.59 8.99
C ASN A 114 -5.38 -16.64 8.99
N LEU A 115 -5.25 -15.45 8.42
CA LEU A 115 -6.30 -14.43 8.35
C LEU A 115 -7.02 -14.46 7.00
N ARG A 116 -8.19 -13.86 6.97
CA ARG A 116 -8.98 -13.60 5.76
C ARG A 116 -9.57 -12.21 5.85
N PHE A 117 -9.55 -11.50 4.75
CA PHE A 117 -10.03 -10.13 4.68
C PHE A 117 -11.13 -9.99 3.64
N ASP A 118 -12.12 -9.17 3.92
CA ASP A 118 -13.05 -8.73 2.87
C ASP A 118 -12.33 -7.82 1.88
N TYR A 119 -11.44 -6.94 2.40
CA TYR A 119 -10.68 -5.97 1.61
C TYR A 119 -9.23 -5.89 2.09
N ALA A 120 -8.27 -5.92 1.18
CA ALA A 120 -6.90 -5.53 1.44
C ALA A 120 -6.56 -4.26 0.67
N PHE A 121 -6.14 -3.22 1.39
CA PHE A 121 -5.67 -1.97 0.82
C PHE A 121 -4.15 -1.92 0.88
N VAL A 122 -3.50 -1.87 -0.27
CA VAL A 122 -2.04 -1.85 -0.36
C VAL A 122 -1.56 -0.64 -1.15
N GLY A 123 -0.41 -0.09 -0.73
CA GLY A 123 0.29 0.96 -1.46
C GLY A 123 1.39 0.40 -2.36
N ALA A 124 1.90 1.23 -3.30
CA ALA A 124 3.04 0.89 -4.15
C ALA A 124 4.09 2.00 -4.15
N SER A 125 5.35 1.61 -4.39
CA SER A 125 6.45 2.55 -4.67
C SER A 125 6.55 2.87 -6.16
N GLY A 126 6.12 1.95 -7.02
CA GLY A 126 6.11 2.13 -8.46
C GLY A 126 5.07 1.27 -9.16
N LEU A 127 4.66 1.71 -10.36
CA LEU A 127 3.68 1.07 -11.24
C LEU A 127 4.24 0.97 -12.66
N ALA A 128 3.97 -0.14 -13.33
CA ALA A 128 4.28 -0.33 -14.75
C ALA A 128 3.12 -1.05 -15.45
N ALA A 129 2.73 -0.56 -16.64
CA ALA A 129 1.62 -1.12 -17.42
C ALA A 129 1.79 -2.62 -17.72
N GLY A 130 2.98 -3.05 -18.08
CA GLY A 130 3.28 -4.44 -18.42
C GLY A 130 3.57 -5.35 -17.23
N ASP A 131 3.74 -4.81 -16.01
CA ASP A 131 4.27 -5.58 -14.87
C ASP A 131 3.40 -5.52 -13.61
N GLY A 132 2.70 -4.38 -13.37
CA GLY A 132 1.86 -4.18 -12.19
C GLY A 132 2.50 -3.29 -11.14
N ALA A 133 2.39 -3.68 -9.87
CA ALA A 133 2.81 -2.89 -8.72
C ALA A 133 4.09 -3.44 -8.06
N SER A 134 4.97 -2.51 -7.65
CA SER A 134 6.28 -2.81 -7.09
C SER A 134 6.60 -1.99 -5.84
N THR A 135 7.54 -2.48 -5.05
CA THR A 135 8.06 -1.84 -3.84
C THR A 135 9.59 -1.94 -3.78
N THR A 136 10.20 -1.27 -2.83
CA THR A 136 11.66 -1.17 -2.70
C THR A 136 12.26 -2.25 -1.81
N GLU A 137 11.43 -3.03 -1.07
CA GLU A 137 11.92 -3.94 -0.05
C GLU A 137 11.20 -5.30 -0.11
N LEU A 138 11.98 -6.38 0.07
CA LEU A 138 11.54 -7.76 -0.15
C LEU A 138 10.53 -8.23 0.89
N MET A 139 10.74 -7.93 2.18
CA MET A 139 9.83 -8.36 3.24
C MET A 139 8.48 -7.62 3.15
N GLU A 140 8.50 -6.33 2.77
CA GLU A 140 7.25 -5.60 2.49
C GLU A 140 6.51 -6.18 1.28
N ALA A 141 7.25 -6.55 0.23
CA ALA A 141 6.66 -7.21 -0.93
C ALA A 141 5.96 -8.52 -0.55
N ALA A 142 6.59 -9.31 0.33
CA ALA A 142 6.01 -10.56 0.84
C ALA A 142 4.70 -10.32 1.62
N ILE A 143 4.69 -9.35 2.55
CA ILE A 143 3.49 -8.94 3.30
C ILE A 143 2.36 -8.52 2.36
N LYS A 144 2.65 -7.63 1.40
CA LYS A 144 1.66 -7.16 0.42
C LYS A 144 1.10 -8.32 -0.40
N LYS A 145 1.96 -9.18 -0.93
CA LYS A 145 1.55 -10.34 -1.73
C LYS A 145 0.64 -11.29 -0.94
N GLU A 146 0.99 -11.59 0.32
CA GLU A 146 0.15 -12.46 1.15
C GLU A 146 -1.19 -11.79 1.48
N ALA A 147 -1.19 -10.50 1.83
CA ALA A 147 -2.43 -9.76 2.09
C ALA A 147 -3.39 -9.76 0.89
N LEU A 148 -2.86 -9.57 -0.33
CA LEU A 148 -3.66 -9.68 -1.57
C LEU A 148 -4.27 -11.08 -1.72
N ALA A 149 -3.50 -12.13 -1.48
CA ALA A 149 -3.96 -13.52 -1.60
C ALA A 149 -5.03 -13.90 -0.56
N ARG A 150 -5.11 -13.16 0.56
CA ARG A 150 -6.05 -13.39 1.67
C ARG A 150 -7.29 -12.53 1.60
N ALA A 151 -7.42 -11.64 0.64
CA ALA A 151 -8.54 -10.73 0.50
C ALA A 151 -9.53 -11.17 -0.59
N ARG A 152 -10.81 -10.91 -0.37
CA ARG A 152 -11.85 -11.06 -1.39
C ARG A 152 -11.76 -9.93 -2.44
N ARG A 153 -11.43 -8.72 -2.00
CA ARG A 153 -11.13 -7.57 -2.86
C ARG A 153 -9.75 -7.02 -2.52
N ALA A 154 -8.91 -6.96 -3.51
CA ALA A 154 -7.53 -6.48 -3.43
C ALA A 154 -7.45 -5.10 -4.08
N ILE A 155 -7.26 -4.05 -3.29
CA ILE A 155 -7.35 -2.66 -3.72
C ILE A 155 -5.99 -1.99 -3.66
N LEU A 156 -5.51 -1.56 -4.81
CA LEU A 156 -4.27 -0.78 -4.93
C LEU A 156 -4.55 0.70 -4.76
N LEU A 157 -3.79 1.37 -3.89
CA LEU A 157 -3.84 2.81 -3.68
C LEU A 157 -2.51 3.44 -4.09
N ALA A 158 -2.48 4.21 -5.17
CA ALA A 158 -1.26 4.89 -5.58
C ALA A 158 -1.57 6.18 -6.33
N ASP A 159 -0.82 7.24 -6.03
CA ASP A 159 -0.90 8.50 -6.76
C ASP A 159 -0.30 8.39 -8.18
N ALA A 160 -0.74 9.27 -9.08
CA ALA A 160 -0.34 9.24 -10.50
C ALA A 160 1.18 9.36 -10.71
N SER A 161 1.94 9.89 -9.74
CA SER A 161 3.39 10.01 -9.84
C SER A 161 4.13 8.66 -9.77
N LYS A 162 3.42 7.56 -9.49
CA LYS A 162 3.99 6.21 -9.39
C LYS A 162 4.08 5.49 -10.73
N TRP A 163 3.40 5.96 -11.75
CA TRP A 163 3.50 5.42 -13.09
C TRP A 163 4.90 5.59 -13.68
N ASP A 164 5.31 4.61 -14.50
CA ASP A 164 6.62 4.53 -15.16
C ASP A 164 7.82 4.60 -14.20
N LYS A 165 7.61 4.23 -12.96
CA LYS A 165 8.63 4.19 -11.89
C LYS A 165 8.66 2.82 -11.24
N ALA A 166 8.98 1.78 -12.00
CA ALA A 166 9.13 0.45 -11.43
C ALA A 166 10.18 0.44 -10.30
N ALA A 167 9.78 -0.03 -9.13
CA ALA A 167 10.68 -0.32 -8.02
C ALA A 167 11.28 -1.74 -8.20
N PRO A 168 12.39 -2.07 -7.51
CA PRO A 168 13.11 -3.32 -7.76
C PRO A 168 12.31 -4.60 -7.55
N ILE A 169 11.28 -4.59 -6.68
CA ILE A 169 10.59 -5.82 -6.26
C ILE A 169 9.11 -5.73 -6.59
N ARG A 170 8.70 -6.51 -7.56
CA ARG A 170 7.29 -6.69 -7.90
C ARG A 170 6.59 -7.51 -6.82
N PHE A 171 5.43 -7.05 -6.35
CA PHE A 171 4.61 -7.79 -5.40
C PHE A 171 3.25 -8.21 -5.93
N GLY A 172 2.76 -7.60 -7.02
CA GLY A 172 1.50 -8.00 -7.66
C GLY A 172 1.42 -7.55 -9.11
N GLY A 173 0.92 -8.44 -9.98
CA GLY A 173 0.51 -8.09 -11.34
C GLY A 173 -0.91 -7.51 -11.34
N TRP A 174 -1.34 -6.90 -12.44
CA TRP A 174 -2.69 -6.31 -12.50
C TRP A 174 -3.80 -7.32 -12.22
N LYS A 175 -3.64 -8.58 -12.58
CA LYS A 175 -4.59 -9.66 -12.30
C LYS A 175 -4.78 -9.98 -10.79
N ASP A 176 -3.84 -9.53 -9.97
CA ASP A 176 -3.86 -9.76 -8.52
C ASP A 176 -4.65 -8.66 -7.78
N PHE A 177 -5.15 -7.65 -8.51
CA PHE A 177 -5.96 -6.56 -7.99
C PHE A 177 -7.39 -6.62 -8.55
N THR A 178 -8.37 -6.32 -7.73
CA THR A 178 -9.76 -6.09 -8.15
C THR A 178 -10.00 -4.63 -8.50
N ASP A 179 -9.34 -3.72 -7.78
CA ASP A 179 -9.55 -2.28 -7.89
C ASP A 179 -8.22 -1.51 -7.86
N PHE A 180 -8.20 -0.38 -8.52
CA PHE A 180 -7.13 0.59 -8.44
C PHE A 180 -7.69 2.00 -8.22
N VAL A 181 -7.30 2.65 -7.12
CA VAL A 181 -7.68 4.02 -6.79
C VAL A 181 -6.48 4.96 -6.97
N THR A 182 -6.65 6.00 -7.76
CA THR A 182 -5.60 6.99 -8.08
C THR A 182 -6.18 8.39 -8.20
N ASP A 183 -5.35 9.44 -8.10
CA ASP A 183 -5.73 10.86 -8.20
C ASP A 183 -5.65 11.42 -9.61
N GLY A 184 -5.12 10.67 -10.56
CA GLY A 184 -4.99 11.09 -11.94
C GLY A 184 -5.42 10.01 -12.93
N ARG A 185 -6.01 10.41 -14.04
CA ARG A 185 -6.41 9.45 -15.07
C ARG A 185 -5.18 8.90 -15.77
N PRO A 186 -4.91 7.58 -15.68
CA PRO A 186 -3.76 6.97 -16.35
C PRO A 186 -3.79 7.17 -17.86
N ALA A 187 -2.64 7.12 -18.53
CA ALA A 187 -2.54 7.15 -19.99
C ALA A 187 -3.39 6.04 -20.63
N ARG A 188 -3.70 6.15 -21.91
CA ARG A 188 -4.55 5.16 -22.61
C ARG A 188 -3.96 3.75 -22.55
N SER A 189 -2.64 3.63 -22.77
CA SER A 189 -1.90 2.36 -22.67
C SER A 189 -2.05 1.70 -21.31
N ASP A 190 -1.95 2.50 -20.24
CA ASP A 190 -2.02 2.03 -18.87
C ASP A 190 -3.44 1.55 -18.52
N ARG A 191 -4.47 2.28 -18.98
CA ARG A 191 -5.86 1.86 -18.84
C ARG A 191 -6.17 0.56 -19.56
N GLU A 192 -5.56 0.31 -20.72
CA GLU A 192 -5.69 -0.96 -21.44
C GLU A 192 -5.08 -2.12 -20.64
N ALA A 193 -3.95 -1.88 -19.97
CA ALA A 193 -3.32 -2.87 -19.08
C ALA A 193 -4.19 -3.23 -17.87
N LEU A 194 -4.94 -2.27 -17.32
CA LEU A 194 -5.91 -2.49 -16.24
C LEU A 194 -7.16 -3.23 -16.72
N ARG A 195 -7.64 -2.91 -17.91
CA ARG A 195 -8.91 -3.41 -18.44
C ARG A 195 -8.88 -4.91 -18.77
N ARG A 196 -7.75 -5.43 -19.30
CA ARG A 196 -7.61 -6.84 -19.66
C ARG A 196 -7.83 -7.81 -18.50
N PRO A 197 -7.23 -7.61 -17.31
CA PRO A 197 -7.48 -8.43 -16.13
C PRO A 197 -8.76 -8.09 -15.38
N GLY A 198 -9.51 -7.05 -15.80
CA GLY A 198 -10.77 -6.67 -15.16
C GLY A 198 -10.64 -5.77 -13.92
N VAL A 199 -9.53 -5.05 -13.79
CA VAL A 199 -9.32 -4.11 -12.66
C VAL A 199 -10.27 -2.92 -12.78
N GLU A 200 -11.07 -2.66 -11.77
CA GLU A 200 -11.94 -1.49 -11.67
C GLU A 200 -11.11 -0.24 -11.31
N LEU A 201 -11.10 0.74 -12.20
CA LEU A 201 -10.35 1.99 -12.02
C LEU A 201 -11.22 3.07 -11.39
N HIS A 202 -10.83 3.56 -10.21
CA HIS A 202 -11.45 4.69 -9.53
C HIS A 202 -10.51 5.89 -9.57
N VAL A 203 -10.92 6.95 -10.24
CA VAL A 203 -10.18 8.23 -10.27
C VAL A 203 -10.75 9.15 -9.21
N ALA A 204 -9.91 9.56 -8.27
CA ALA A 204 -10.27 10.46 -7.20
C ALA A 204 -10.27 11.92 -7.67
N ASP A 205 -11.36 12.63 -7.41
CA ASP A 205 -11.59 14.04 -7.76
C ASP A 205 -11.10 15.01 -6.67
#